data_53f14e8de055e81abfb69a1be51f76af
#
_entry.id   53f14e8de055e81abfb69a1be51f76af
#
_cell.length_a   1.000
_cell.length_b   1.000
_cell.length_c   1.000
_cell.angle_alpha   90.00
_cell.angle_beta   90.00
_cell.angle_gamma   90.00
#
_symmetry.space_group_name_H-M   'P 1'
#
loop_
_entity.id
_entity.type
_entity.pdbx_description
1 polymer ?
#
loop_
_entity_poly.entity_id
_entity_poly.type
_entity_poly.pdbx_seq_one_letter_code
_entity_poly.pdbx_strand_id
1 'polypeptide(L)'
;MSRAAISAVLALVAGLLAATVAQAQTASPFANWAAVVVAGDWRSHDGGPSEGFDNARRDVSKALVDAGFAKANIVQFSTHPANYPDTQPLKTEFGAVNSELARLAGQATDGCLVYFTSHGSGMGIIFGDEVLTPPGMARMVGAACGTRPTVVVISACFSGVFVPAISGPNRMVLTAARADRSSFGCGQDDKYPYFDACMLESLPGASDFMALGRRAQACVASREKAEGLAPASEPQLAIGGAMRPMLPLYAFAGRASASPASAPAR
;
A
#
# COMPACT_ATOMS: atom_id res chain seq x y z
N MET A 1 -69.74 -14.85 11.11
CA MET A 1 -68.31 -14.59 11.22
C MET A 1 -68.05 -13.08 10.92
N SER A 2 -67.61 -12.34 11.92
CA SER A 2 -67.65 -10.87 11.95
C SER A 2 -66.59 -10.27 11.04
N ARG A 3 -66.93 -9.18 10.33
CA ARG A 3 -66.03 -8.43 9.45
C ARG A 3 -64.76 -7.93 10.15
N ALA A 4 -64.76 -7.86 11.47
CA ALA A 4 -63.61 -7.48 12.29
C ALA A 4 -62.48 -8.53 12.30
N ALA A 5 -62.78 -9.81 12.12
CA ALA A 5 -61.78 -10.89 12.14
C ALA A 5 -60.92 -10.93 10.85
N ILE A 6 -61.49 -10.47 9.72
CA ILE A 6 -60.80 -10.49 8.42
C ILE A 6 -59.77 -9.33 8.32
N SER A 7 -60.07 -8.18 8.92
CA SER A 7 -59.16 -7.03 8.92
C SER A 7 -57.92 -7.26 9.78
N ALA A 8 -58.02 -8.03 10.86
CA ALA A 8 -56.86 -8.31 11.72
C ALA A 8 -55.86 -9.26 11.09
N VAL A 9 -56.31 -10.20 10.24
CA VAL A 9 -55.41 -11.15 9.55
C VAL A 9 -54.65 -10.48 8.41
N LEU A 10 -55.24 -9.51 7.70
CA LEU A 10 -54.55 -8.78 6.64
C LEU A 10 -53.50 -7.81 7.19
N ALA A 11 -53.68 -7.27 8.39
CA ALA A 11 -52.67 -6.39 9.03
C ALA A 11 -51.43 -7.18 9.52
N LEU A 12 -51.59 -8.44 9.92
CA LEU A 12 -50.47 -9.30 10.35
C LEU A 12 -49.60 -9.80 9.19
N VAL A 13 -50.18 -9.99 8.01
CA VAL A 13 -49.41 -10.45 6.81
C VAL A 13 -48.61 -9.31 6.17
N ALA A 14 -49.09 -8.07 6.27
CA ALA A 14 -48.36 -6.90 5.78
C ALA A 14 -47.12 -6.53 6.63
N GLY A 15 -47.09 -6.94 7.91
CA GLY A 15 -45.97 -6.68 8.82
C GLY A 15 -44.78 -7.62 8.66
N LEU A 16 -44.95 -8.77 8.01
CA LEU A 16 -43.89 -9.79 7.86
C LEU A 16 -43.10 -9.69 6.57
N LEU A 17 -43.39 -8.73 5.68
CA LEU A 17 -42.71 -8.50 4.42
C LEU A 17 -41.73 -7.32 4.47
N ALA A 18 -41.45 -6.73 5.63
CA ALA A 18 -40.28 -5.92 5.85
C ALA A 18 -39.03 -6.84 5.94
N ALA A 19 -38.78 -7.59 4.85
CA ALA A 19 -37.55 -8.31 4.68
C ALA A 19 -36.41 -7.25 4.76
N THR A 20 -35.67 -7.31 5.83
CA THR A 20 -34.38 -6.64 5.94
C THR A 20 -33.57 -7.00 4.70
N VAL A 21 -33.47 -6.08 3.74
CA VAL A 21 -32.46 -6.12 2.70
C VAL A 21 -31.15 -5.92 3.46
N ALA A 22 -30.61 -7.01 4.01
CA ALA A 22 -29.23 -7.04 4.44
C ALA A 22 -28.44 -6.72 3.17
N GLN A 23 -27.99 -5.48 3.02
CA GLN A 23 -27.01 -5.16 2.01
C GLN A 23 -25.82 -6.06 2.32
N ALA A 24 -25.64 -7.10 1.50
CA ALA A 24 -24.40 -7.87 1.48
C ALA A 24 -23.28 -6.84 1.24
N GLN A 25 -22.55 -6.48 2.28
CA GLN A 25 -21.35 -5.69 2.12
C GLN A 25 -20.44 -6.49 1.19
N THR A 26 -20.28 -6.04 -0.04
CA THR A 26 -19.32 -6.64 -0.95
C THR A 26 -17.97 -6.62 -0.26
N ALA A 27 -17.38 -7.81 -0.12
CA ALA A 27 -16.06 -7.92 0.48
C ALA A 27 -15.08 -6.99 -0.26
N SER A 28 -14.19 -6.32 0.48
CA SER A 28 -13.18 -5.48 -0.13
C SER A 28 -12.37 -6.26 -1.16
N PRO A 29 -12.05 -5.68 -2.32
CA PRO A 29 -11.20 -6.33 -3.31
C PRO A 29 -9.79 -6.64 -2.80
N PHE A 30 -9.42 -6.09 -1.65
CA PHE A 30 -8.14 -6.35 -0.97
C PHE A 30 -8.24 -7.34 0.18
N ALA A 31 -9.43 -7.86 0.50
CA ALA A 31 -9.62 -8.74 1.65
C ALA A 31 -8.74 -10.00 1.59
N ASN A 32 -8.41 -10.47 0.39
CA ASN A 32 -7.57 -11.64 0.14
C ASN A 32 -6.25 -11.29 -0.54
N TRP A 33 -5.68 -10.12 -0.22
CA TRP A 33 -4.34 -9.71 -0.64
C TRP A 33 -3.33 -9.94 0.48
N ALA A 34 -2.17 -10.50 0.14
CA ALA A 34 -1.01 -10.57 1.02
C ALA A 34 -0.30 -9.21 1.06
N ALA A 35 0.06 -8.72 2.24
CA ALA A 35 0.79 -7.46 2.38
C ALA A 35 1.94 -7.58 3.37
N VAL A 36 3.12 -7.09 3.00
CA VAL A 36 4.24 -6.85 3.91
C VAL A 36 4.62 -5.38 3.90
N VAL A 37 4.86 -4.82 5.09
CA VAL A 37 5.30 -3.44 5.27
C VAL A 37 6.57 -3.43 6.11
N VAL A 38 7.66 -2.95 5.53
CA VAL A 38 9.02 -3.15 6.05
C VAL A 38 9.70 -1.81 6.30
N ALA A 39 10.08 -1.54 7.55
CA ALA A 39 11.09 -0.55 7.90
C ALA A 39 12.47 -1.21 7.78
N GLY A 40 13.27 -0.77 6.82
CA GLY A 40 14.56 -1.37 6.50
C GLY A 40 15.73 -0.81 7.28
N ASP A 41 15.61 0.40 7.84
CA ASP A 41 16.62 1.04 8.68
C ASP A 41 15.97 1.73 9.87
N TRP A 42 16.77 2.12 10.84
CA TRP A 42 16.39 2.84 12.06
C TRP A 42 17.19 4.13 12.26
N ARG A 43 18.13 4.40 11.37
CA ARG A 43 19.02 5.57 11.43
C ARG A 43 18.47 6.68 10.55
N SER A 44 18.75 7.91 10.94
CA SER A 44 18.63 9.09 10.08
C SER A 44 19.78 9.16 9.08
N HIS A 45 19.71 10.08 8.12
CA HIS A 45 20.76 10.26 7.11
C HIS A 45 22.13 10.72 7.69
N ASP A 46 22.13 11.32 8.88
CA ASP A 46 23.33 11.73 9.62
C ASP A 46 23.83 10.66 10.61
N GLY A 47 23.19 9.49 10.63
CA GLY A 47 23.60 8.32 11.41
C GLY A 47 23.03 8.26 12.83
N GLY A 48 22.28 9.27 13.29
CA GLY A 48 21.56 9.24 14.55
C GLY A 48 20.30 8.34 14.50
N PRO A 49 19.65 8.08 15.62
CA PRO A 49 18.41 7.30 15.63
C PRO A 49 17.27 8.09 14.95
N SER A 50 16.36 7.39 14.26
CA SER A 50 15.17 7.97 13.66
C SER A 50 14.00 7.00 13.77
N GLU A 51 12.83 7.53 14.10
CA GLU A 51 11.56 6.81 14.11
C GLU A 51 10.83 6.88 12.75
N GLY A 52 11.35 7.65 11.80
CA GLY A 52 10.65 7.98 10.55
C GLY A 52 10.19 6.76 9.76
N PHE A 53 11.06 5.75 9.61
CA PHE A 53 10.74 4.52 8.88
C PHE A 53 9.75 3.63 9.64
N ASP A 54 9.89 3.50 10.97
CA ASP A 54 8.96 2.72 11.78
C ASP A 54 7.61 3.41 11.96
N ASN A 55 7.57 4.74 12.03
CA ASN A 55 6.34 5.50 11.97
C ASN A 55 5.61 5.26 10.63
N ALA A 56 6.33 5.31 9.51
CA ALA A 56 5.79 5.02 8.19
C ALA A 56 5.25 3.58 8.11
N ARG A 57 6.04 2.57 8.53
CA ARG A 57 5.61 1.16 8.58
C ARG A 57 4.30 0.99 9.33
N ARG A 58 4.21 1.54 10.55
CA ARG A 58 3.02 1.45 11.41
C ARG A 58 1.80 2.10 10.76
N ASP A 59 1.95 3.34 10.32
CA ASP A 59 0.83 4.14 9.87
C ASP A 59 0.38 3.75 8.45
N VAL A 60 1.28 3.29 7.58
CA VAL A 60 0.94 2.65 6.30
C VAL A 60 0.17 1.36 6.54
N SER A 61 0.61 0.50 7.48
CA SER A 61 -0.11 -0.75 7.79
C SER A 61 -1.53 -0.47 8.26
N LYS A 62 -1.73 0.55 9.11
CA LYS A 62 -3.06 1.00 9.52
C LYS A 62 -3.87 1.50 8.33
N ALA A 63 -3.28 2.33 7.49
CA ALA A 63 -3.93 2.90 6.31
C ALA A 63 -4.34 1.82 5.28
N LEU A 64 -3.59 0.72 5.16
CA LEU A 64 -3.98 -0.43 4.34
C LEU A 64 -5.22 -1.14 4.88
N VAL A 65 -5.35 -1.29 6.22
CA VAL A 65 -6.58 -1.82 6.83
C VAL A 65 -7.77 -0.92 6.50
N ASP A 66 -7.59 0.40 6.65
CA ASP A 66 -8.63 1.38 6.33
C ASP A 66 -8.98 1.40 4.82
N ALA A 67 -8.03 1.01 3.96
CA ALA A 67 -8.23 0.84 2.51
C ALA A 67 -8.93 -0.48 2.14
N GLY A 68 -9.08 -1.41 3.08
CA GLY A 68 -9.83 -2.65 2.89
C GLY A 68 -8.99 -3.94 2.89
N PHE A 69 -7.69 -3.88 3.19
CA PHE A 69 -6.89 -5.08 3.41
C PHE A 69 -7.29 -5.76 4.72
N ALA A 70 -7.35 -7.09 4.73
CA ALA A 70 -7.57 -7.83 5.97
C ALA A 70 -6.34 -7.69 6.88
N LYS A 71 -6.53 -7.25 8.12
CA LYS A 71 -5.43 -7.09 9.09
C LYS A 71 -4.60 -8.36 9.27
N ALA A 72 -5.23 -9.53 9.24
CA ALA A 72 -4.57 -10.83 9.33
C ALA A 72 -3.63 -11.15 8.16
N ASN A 73 -3.79 -10.46 7.03
CA ASN A 73 -2.97 -10.63 5.83
C ASN A 73 -1.89 -9.54 5.69
N ILE A 74 -1.68 -8.73 6.73
CA ILE A 74 -0.62 -7.71 6.79
C ILE A 74 0.40 -8.13 7.83
N VAL A 75 1.67 -8.28 7.43
CA VAL A 75 2.79 -8.48 8.35
C VAL A 75 3.74 -7.29 8.27
N GLN A 76 4.16 -6.82 9.43
CA GLN A 76 5.05 -5.68 9.59
C GLN A 76 6.44 -6.13 10.01
N PHE A 77 7.47 -5.40 9.55
CA PHE A 77 8.86 -5.68 9.88
C PHE A 77 9.58 -4.42 10.33
N SER A 78 10.36 -4.54 11.39
CA SER A 78 11.20 -3.49 11.99
C SER A 78 12.59 -4.01 12.24
N THR A 79 13.59 -3.15 12.18
CA THR A 79 14.96 -3.49 12.60
C THR A 79 15.08 -3.63 14.12
N HIS A 80 14.18 -3.01 14.88
CA HIS A 80 14.12 -3.03 16.34
C HIS A 80 12.71 -3.40 16.83
N PRO A 81 12.21 -4.62 16.56
CA PRO A 81 10.81 -4.99 16.83
C PRO A 81 10.43 -4.88 18.29
N ALA A 82 11.37 -5.06 19.23
CA ALA A 82 11.11 -4.95 20.66
C ALA A 82 10.66 -3.55 21.12
N ASN A 83 10.95 -2.51 20.33
CA ASN A 83 10.51 -1.14 20.62
C ASN A 83 9.02 -0.93 20.34
N TYR A 84 8.35 -1.85 19.64
CA TYR A 84 6.98 -1.68 19.15
C TYR A 84 6.05 -2.83 19.60
N PRO A 85 5.84 -3.02 20.91
CA PRO A 85 5.04 -4.13 21.45
C PRO A 85 3.57 -4.08 21.01
N ASP A 86 3.03 -2.89 20.71
CA ASP A 86 1.63 -2.71 20.31
C ASP A 86 1.35 -3.23 18.89
N THR A 87 2.33 -3.18 17.99
CA THR A 87 2.20 -3.63 16.60
C THR A 87 2.88 -4.97 16.33
N GLN A 88 3.75 -5.42 17.24
CA GLN A 88 4.47 -6.70 17.21
C GLN A 88 5.10 -7.01 15.84
N PRO A 89 5.90 -6.10 15.25
CA PRO A 89 6.54 -6.38 13.98
C PRO A 89 7.56 -7.51 14.14
N LEU A 90 7.81 -8.23 13.06
CA LEU A 90 8.92 -9.18 12.98
C LEU A 90 10.24 -8.44 12.72
N LYS A 91 11.36 -9.13 12.95
CA LYS A 91 12.69 -8.59 12.63
C LYS A 91 12.86 -8.43 11.12
N THR A 92 13.37 -7.27 10.69
CA THR A 92 13.75 -7.03 9.30
C THR A 92 15.01 -7.81 8.97
N GLU A 93 14.83 -8.98 8.38
CA GLU A 93 15.85 -9.89 7.86
C GLU A 93 15.33 -10.53 6.58
N PHE A 94 16.22 -10.73 5.60
CA PHE A 94 15.81 -11.23 4.27
C PHE A 94 15.03 -12.55 4.36
N GLY A 95 15.54 -13.51 5.15
CA GLY A 95 14.89 -14.79 5.33
C GLY A 95 13.48 -14.69 5.93
N ALA A 96 13.31 -13.84 6.95
CA ALA A 96 12.03 -13.63 7.61
C ALA A 96 11.00 -12.98 6.68
N VAL A 97 11.38 -11.89 5.98
CA VAL A 97 10.46 -11.20 5.05
C VAL A 97 10.09 -12.09 3.89
N ASN A 98 11.06 -12.82 3.30
CA ASN A 98 10.82 -13.74 2.20
C ASN A 98 9.87 -14.88 2.60
N SER A 99 10.10 -15.49 3.77
CA SER A 99 9.27 -16.59 4.27
C SER A 99 7.85 -16.15 4.59
N GLU A 100 7.68 -14.99 5.26
CA GLU A 100 6.36 -14.46 5.59
C GLU A 100 5.59 -14.00 4.36
N LEU A 101 6.24 -13.36 3.40
CA LEU A 101 5.60 -12.98 2.14
C LEU A 101 5.11 -14.24 1.38
N ALA A 102 5.93 -15.28 1.32
CA ALA A 102 5.54 -16.54 0.69
C ALA A 102 4.38 -17.22 1.43
N ARG A 103 4.42 -17.26 2.77
CA ARG A 103 3.35 -17.81 3.60
C ARG A 103 2.03 -17.07 3.40
N LEU A 104 2.07 -15.73 3.50
CA LEU A 104 0.89 -14.88 3.28
C LEU A 104 0.33 -15.06 1.87
N ALA A 105 1.19 -15.03 0.87
CA ALA A 105 0.80 -15.20 -0.53
C ALA A 105 0.23 -16.60 -0.81
N GLY A 106 0.57 -17.62 -0.03
CA GLY A 106 -0.06 -18.94 -0.09
C GLY A 106 -1.47 -18.98 0.52
N GLN A 107 -1.79 -18.05 1.42
CA GLN A 107 -3.07 -17.95 2.10
C GLN A 107 -4.00 -16.91 1.46
N ALA A 108 -3.48 -15.72 1.16
CA ALA A 108 -4.17 -14.62 0.52
C ALA A 108 -3.77 -14.56 -0.96
N THR A 109 -4.62 -15.12 -1.83
CA THR A 109 -4.24 -15.53 -3.19
C THR A 109 -4.60 -14.53 -4.29
N ASP A 110 -5.30 -13.42 -3.99
CA ASP A 110 -5.83 -12.52 -5.02
C ASP A 110 -4.83 -11.47 -5.49
N GLY A 111 -3.84 -11.15 -4.65
CA GLY A 111 -2.80 -10.19 -4.99
C GLY A 111 -1.75 -10.03 -3.90
N CYS A 112 -0.75 -9.21 -4.18
CA CYS A 112 0.31 -8.87 -3.22
C CYS A 112 0.52 -7.35 -3.14
N LEU A 113 0.84 -6.89 -1.94
CA LEU A 113 1.43 -5.57 -1.71
C LEU A 113 2.73 -5.72 -0.93
N VAL A 114 3.78 -5.09 -1.43
CA VAL A 114 5.08 -5.06 -0.77
C VAL A 114 5.50 -3.60 -0.62
N TYR A 115 5.63 -3.13 0.61
CA TYR A 115 5.98 -1.75 0.93
C TYR A 115 7.28 -1.71 1.71
N PHE A 116 8.29 -1.01 1.17
CA PHE A 116 9.56 -0.77 1.84
C PHE A 116 9.74 0.71 2.11
N THR A 117 10.19 1.04 3.31
CA THR A 117 10.65 2.38 3.68
C THR A 117 12.02 2.24 4.34
N SER A 118 13.04 2.94 3.80
CA SER A 118 14.43 2.79 4.21
C SER A 118 15.34 3.82 3.56
N HIS A 119 16.62 3.81 3.93
CA HIS A 119 17.68 4.43 3.12
C HIS A 119 17.95 3.63 1.84
N GLY A 120 18.43 4.33 0.80
CA GLY A 120 18.75 3.73 -0.47
C GLY A 120 19.95 4.34 -1.16
N SER A 121 20.48 3.57 -2.11
CA SER A 121 21.59 3.94 -2.99
C SER A 121 21.37 3.37 -4.39
N GLY A 122 22.27 3.65 -5.34
CA GLY A 122 22.26 3.04 -6.66
C GLY A 122 22.43 1.50 -6.65
N MET A 123 22.85 0.89 -5.54
CA MET A 123 23.00 -0.55 -5.39
C MET A 123 21.73 -1.23 -4.84
N GLY A 124 20.88 -0.50 -4.13
CA GLY A 124 19.68 -1.06 -3.47
C GLY A 124 19.28 -0.27 -2.24
N ILE A 125 18.43 -0.87 -1.39
CA ILE A 125 17.97 -0.29 -0.13
C ILE A 125 18.61 -0.99 1.07
N ILE A 126 18.79 -0.26 2.17
CA ILE A 126 19.20 -0.85 3.46
C ILE A 126 18.08 -1.78 3.93
N PHE A 127 18.46 -2.94 4.43
CA PHE A 127 17.53 -4.00 4.81
C PHE A 127 18.05 -4.72 6.06
N GLY A 128 17.83 -4.12 7.21
CA GLY A 128 18.50 -4.53 8.45
C GLY A 128 20.00 -4.29 8.34
N ASP A 129 20.77 -5.36 8.46
CA ASP A 129 22.24 -5.31 8.36
C ASP A 129 22.76 -5.57 6.93
N GLU A 130 21.85 -5.72 5.94
CA GLU A 130 22.16 -6.07 4.56
C GLU A 130 21.71 -4.97 3.59
N VAL A 131 22.01 -5.16 2.31
CA VAL A 131 21.46 -4.37 1.20
C VAL A 131 20.59 -5.27 0.33
N LEU A 132 19.30 -4.92 0.23
CA LEU A 132 18.40 -5.58 -0.70
C LEU A 132 18.57 -4.95 -2.09
N THR A 133 19.17 -5.72 -2.99
CA THR A 133 19.43 -5.28 -4.36
C THR A 133 18.20 -5.44 -5.26
N PRO A 134 18.11 -4.70 -6.40
CA PRO A 134 17.02 -4.86 -7.36
C PRO A 134 16.79 -6.32 -7.83
N PRO A 135 17.81 -7.11 -8.21
CA PRO A 135 17.61 -8.54 -8.53
C PRO A 135 17.13 -9.37 -7.33
N GLY A 136 17.60 -9.05 -6.11
CA GLY A 136 17.16 -9.72 -4.88
C GLY A 136 15.66 -9.52 -4.63
N MET A 137 15.19 -8.28 -4.70
CA MET A 137 13.78 -7.95 -4.56
C MET A 137 12.92 -8.57 -5.68
N ALA A 138 13.39 -8.53 -6.92
CA ALA A 138 12.69 -9.14 -8.05
C ALA A 138 12.49 -10.64 -7.85
N ARG A 139 13.51 -11.38 -7.37
CA ARG A 139 13.40 -12.80 -7.02
C ARG A 139 12.41 -13.05 -5.89
N MET A 140 12.47 -12.27 -4.81
CA MET A 140 11.57 -12.40 -3.65
C MET A 140 10.11 -12.19 -4.06
N VAL A 141 9.81 -11.08 -4.73
CA VAL A 141 8.45 -10.75 -5.21
C VAL A 141 7.98 -11.75 -6.26
N GLY A 142 8.86 -12.13 -7.19
CA GLY A 142 8.55 -13.11 -8.24
C GLY A 142 8.22 -14.49 -7.68
N ALA A 143 8.99 -14.98 -6.73
CA ALA A 143 8.79 -16.28 -6.11
C ALA A 143 7.50 -16.34 -5.27
N ALA A 144 7.22 -15.31 -4.47
CA ALA A 144 6.06 -15.29 -3.59
C ALA A 144 4.75 -14.93 -4.32
N CYS A 145 4.78 -13.90 -5.15
CA CYS A 145 3.56 -13.33 -5.76
C CYS A 145 3.26 -13.89 -7.16
N GLY A 146 4.24 -14.47 -7.84
CA GLY A 146 4.06 -15.11 -9.15
C GLY A 146 3.48 -14.14 -10.18
N THR A 147 2.41 -14.57 -10.86
CA THR A 147 1.67 -13.79 -11.87
C THR A 147 0.51 -12.99 -11.32
N ARG A 148 0.28 -13.00 -10.02
CA ARG A 148 -0.83 -12.25 -9.39
C ARG A 148 -0.63 -10.74 -9.50
N PRO A 149 -1.71 -9.94 -9.51
CA PRO A 149 -1.63 -8.51 -9.38
C PRO A 149 -0.76 -8.14 -8.16
N THR A 150 0.26 -7.31 -8.40
CA THR A 150 1.20 -6.96 -7.33
C THR A 150 1.54 -5.48 -7.38
N VAL A 151 1.42 -4.82 -6.23
CA VAL A 151 1.86 -3.45 -6.01
C VAL A 151 3.15 -3.48 -5.18
N VAL A 152 4.20 -2.86 -5.69
CA VAL A 152 5.48 -2.70 -4.98
C VAL A 152 5.71 -1.22 -4.77
N VAL A 153 5.92 -0.82 -3.52
CA VAL A 153 6.20 0.56 -3.13
C VAL A 153 7.57 0.59 -2.46
N ILE A 154 8.45 1.49 -2.90
CA ILE A 154 9.80 1.62 -2.38
C ILE A 154 10.07 3.10 -2.03
N SER A 155 9.95 3.42 -0.75
CA SER A 155 10.27 4.71 -0.19
C SER A 155 11.74 4.75 0.21
N ALA A 156 12.60 5.18 -0.72
CA ALA A 156 14.04 5.29 -0.50
C ALA A 156 14.68 6.21 -1.54
N CYS A 157 15.85 6.75 -1.22
CA CYS A 157 16.72 7.39 -2.20
C CYS A 157 17.08 6.42 -3.33
N PHE A 158 17.22 6.91 -4.54
CA PHE A 158 17.61 6.13 -5.73
C PHE A 158 16.71 4.94 -6.06
N SER A 159 15.53 4.86 -5.45
CA SER A 159 14.62 3.70 -5.56
C SER A 159 14.15 3.40 -6.98
N GLY A 160 14.27 4.32 -7.91
CA GLY A 160 14.01 4.09 -9.33
C GLY A 160 14.89 2.99 -9.96
N VAL A 161 16.03 2.63 -9.35
CA VAL A 161 16.88 1.51 -9.81
C VAL A 161 16.15 0.16 -9.77
N PHE A 162 15.09 0.05 -8.96
CA PHE A 162 14.29 -1.17 -8.83
C PHE A 162 13.28 -1.34 -9.98
N VAL A 163 12.86 -0.26 -10.63
CA VAL A 163 11.80 -0.28 -11.65
C VAL A 163 12.10 -1.29 -12.76
N PRO A 164 13.28 -1.29 -13.43
CA PRO A 164 13.54 -2.24 -14.50
C PRO A 164 13.50 -3.71 -14.06
N ALA A 165 13.96 -4.00 -12.83
CA ALA A 165 14.06 -5.38 -12.33
C ALA A 165 12.70 -5.96 -11.89
N ILE A 166 11.78 -5.10 -11.40
CA ILE A 166 10.50 -5.53 -10.83
C ILE A 166 9.34 -5.38 -11.81
N SER A 167 9.46 -4.50 -12.80
CA SER A 167 8.41 -4.27 -13.79
C SER A 167 7.97 -5.56 -14.50
N GLY A 168 6.69 -5.65 -14.80
CA GLY A 168 6.10 -6.78 -15.49
C GLY A 168 4.62 -6.52 -15.80
N PRO A 169 3.97 -7.37 -16.60
CA PRO A 169 2.60 -7.13 -17.07
C PRO A 169 1.60 -6.89 -15.92
N ASN A 170 1.73 -7.64 -14.85
CA ASN A 170 0.86 -7.66 -13.66
C ASN A 170 1.47 -6.94 -12.45
N ARG A 171 2.43 -6.04 -12.67
CA ARG A 171 3.11 -5.26 -11.64
C ARG A 171 2.74 -3.78 -11.73
N MET A 172 2.61 -3.17 -10.56
CA MET A 172 2.65 -1.74 -10.38
C MET A 172 3.79 -1.42 -9.43
N VAL A 173 4.69 -0.52 -9.82
CA VAL A 173 5.86 -0.14 -9.02
C VAL A 173 5.80 1.36 -8.78
N LEU A 174 5.83 1.76 -7.51
CA LEU A 174 5.98 3.14 -7.07
C LEU A 174 7.32 3.29 -6.36
N THR A 175 8.05 4.35 -6.70
CA THR A 175 9.33 4.65 -6.03
C THR A 175 9.38 6.11 -5.60
N ALA A 176 10.04 6.38 -4.47
CA ALA A 176 10.16 7.72 -3.92
C ALA A 176 11.05 8.64 -4.74
N ALA A 177 11.94 8.07 -5.55
CA ALA A 177 12.88 8.83 -6.34
C ALA A 177 13.17 8.15 -7.68
N ARG A 178 13.66 8.93 -8.65
CA ARG A 178 14.29 8.43 -9.87
C ARG A 178 15.58 7.66 -9.54
N ALA A 179 16.09 6.88 -10.46
CA ALA A 179 17.27 6.03 -10.26
C ALA A 179 18.55 6.79 -9.90
N ASP A 180 18.64 8.06 -10.25
CA ASP A 180 19.78 8.96 -10.04
C ASP A 180 19.47 10.14 -9.11
N ARG A 181 18.42 10.02 -8.27
CA ARG A 181 17.97 11.07 -7.35
C ARG A 181 17.85 10.55 -5.92
N SER A 182 18.18 11.42 -4.97
CA SER A 182 17.80 11.23 -3.58
C SER A 182 16.32 11.54 -3.37
N SER A 183 15.73 11.00 -2.31
CA SER A 183 14.48 11.46 -1.69
C SER A 183 14.82 12.26 -0.43
N PHE A 184 13.80 12.83 0.24
CA PHE A 184 13.97 13.75 1.37
C PHE A 184 13.19 13.32 2.59
N GLY A 185 13.43 13.98 3.73
CA GLY A 185 12.69 13.76 4.97
C GLY A 185 13.17 12.54 5.76
N CYS A 186 14.48 12.24 5.73
CA CYS A 186 15.08 11.14 6.49
C CYS A 186 15.96 11.67 7.63
N GLY A 187 15.67 12.84 8.15
CA GLY A 187 16.32 13.43 9.31
C GLY A 187 15.90 12.77 10.63
N GLN A 188 16.59 13.11 11.71
CA GLN A 188 16.34 12.56 13.03
C GLN A 188 14.95 12.97 13.58
N ASP A 189 14.55 14.21 13.30
CA ASP A 189 13.29 14.79 13.78
C ASP A 189 12.13 14.62 12.79
N ASP A 190 12.37 14.02 11.63
CA ASP A 190 11.35 13.79 10.63
C ASP A 190 10.39 12.68 11.08
N LYS A 191 9.10 12.99 11.14
CA LYS A 191 8.08 12.00 11.48
C LYS A 191 7.98 10.88 10.45
N TYR A 192 8.14 11.22 9.17
CA TYR A 192 8.17 10.30 8.03
C TYR A 192 9.11 10.83 6.94
N PRO A 193 9.69 9.96 6.11
CA PRO A 193 10.18 10.36 4.79
C PRO A 193 9.09 11.07 3.98
N TYR A 194 9.44 12.05 3.16
CA TYR A 194 8.46 12.86 2.41
C TYR A 194 7.53 12.03 1.55
N PHE A 195 8.05 11.01 0.89
CA PHE A 195 7.24 10.14 0.07
C PHE A 195 6.22 9.36 0.91
N ASP A 196 6.62 8.82 2.07
CA ASP A 196 5.70 8.13 2.99
C ASP A 196 4.62 9.06 3.53
N ALA A 197 5.00 10.28 3.93
CA ALA A 197 4.05 11.30 4.34
C ALA A 197 3.05 11.59 3.23
N CYS A 198 3.53 11.81 2.00
CA CYS A 198 2.69 12.07 0.83
C CYS A 198 1.79 10.88 0.44
N MET A 199 2.25 9.64 0.63
CA MET A 199 1.41 8.45 0.46
C MET A 199 0.25 8.44 1.47
N LEU A 200 0.54 8.68 2.74
CA LEU A 200 -0.45 8.74 3.82
C LEU A 200 -1.45 9.90 3.64
N GLU A 201 -0.98 11.09 3.30
CA GLU A 201 -1.80 12.28 3.05
C GLU A 201 -2.69 12.13 1.80
N SER A 202 -2.21 11.41 0.79
CA SER A 202 -2.92 11.21 -0.48
C SER A 202 -3.98 10.13 -0.42
N LEU A 203 -3.81 9.12 0.45
CA LEU A 203 -4.69 7.96 0.52
C LEU A 203 -6.16 8.31 0.77
N PRO A 204 -6.52 9.25 1.68
CA PRO A 204 -7.92 9.63 1.90
C PRO A 204 -8.65 10.15 0.65
N GLY A 205 -7.94 10.72 -0.30
CA GLY A 205 -8.51 11.29 -1.54
C GLY A 205 -8.31 10.42 -2.79
N ALA A 206 -7.72 9.21 -2.66
CA ALA A 206 -7.47 8.32 -3.77
C ALA A 206 -8.54 7.24 -3.89
N SER A 207 -8.97 6.90 -5.10
CA SER A 207 -9.92 5.82 -5.37
C SER A 207 -9.25 4.44 -5.41
N ASP A 208 -8.02 4.38 -5.87
CA ASP A 208 -7.23 3.19 -6.14
C ASP A 208 -5.73 3.50 -6.09
N PHE A 209 -4.88 2.48 -6.25
CA PHE A 209 -3.42 2.66 -6.21
C PHE A 209 -2.87 3.56 -7.33
N MET A 210 -3.48 3.61 -8.50
CA MET A 210 -3.04 4.51 -9.57
C MET A 210 -3.31 5.97 -9.23
N ALA A 211 -4.50 6.26 -8.70
CA ALA A 211 -4.85 7.59 -8.21
C ALA A 211 -3.94 7.99 -7.04
N LEU A 212 -3.69 7.06 -6.10
CA LEU A 212 -2.78 7.27 -4.97
C LEU A 212 -1.38 7.63 -5.44
N GLY A 213 -0.79 6.85 -6.36
CA GLY A 213 0.55 7.11 -6.86
C GLY A 213 0.70 8.47 -7.53
N ARG A 214 -0.29 8.89 -8.36
CA ARG A 214 -0.28 10.22 -9.00
C ARG A 214 -0.39 11.36 -7.99
N ARG A 215 -1.23 11.19 -6.97
CA ARG A 215 -1.39 12.20 -5.90
C ARG A 215 -0.13 12.30 -5.06
N ALA A 216 0.50 11.18 -4.72
CA ALA A 216 1.76 11.16 -3.99
C ALA A 216 2.89 11.85 -4.79
N GLN A 217 3.00 11.60 -6.09
CA GLN A 217 3.95 12.31 -6.96
C GLN A 217 3.74 13.84 -6.93
N ALA A 218 2.49 14.29 -7.05
CA ALA A 218 2.17 15.72 -7.01
C ALA A 218 2.44 16.34 -5.62
N CYS A 219 2.13 15.61 -4.55
CA CYS A 219 2.41 16.01 -3.16
C CYS A 219 3.91 16.20 -2.94
N VAL A 220 4.74 15.22 -3.31
CA VAL A 220 6.20 15.28 -3.17
C VAL A 220 6.75 16.47 -3.94
N ALA A 221 6.38 16.62 -5.21
CA ALA A 221 6.85 17.73 -6.04
C ALA A 221 6.46 19.10 -5.47
N SER A 222 5.26 19.22 -4.88
CA SER A 222 4.80 20.45 -4.23
C SER A 222 5.61 20.77 -2.96
N ARG A 223 5.88 19.76 -2.14
CA ARG A 223 6.66 19.90 -0.90
C ARG A 223 8.10 20.29 -1.19
N GLU A 224 8.76 19.56 -2.09
CA GLU A 224 10.14 19.85 -2.50
C GLU A 224 10.29 21.27 -3.06
N LYS A 225 9.34 21.70 -3.90
CA LYS A 225 9.30 23.07 -4.44
C LYS A 225 9.13 24.12 -3.33
N ALA A 226 8.24 23.88 -2.38
CA ALA A 226 7.97 24.82 -1.28
C ALA A 226 9.20 25.01 -0.39
N GLU A 227 10.01 23.97 -0.23
CA GLU A 227 11.21 23.97 0.61
C GLU A 227 12.51 24.25 -0.18
N GLY A 228 12.40 24.48 -1.50
CA GLY A 228 13.54 24.79 -2.35
C GLY A 228 14.54 23.64 -2.52
N LEU A 229 14.08 22.39 -2.37
CA LEU A 229 14.94 21.21 -2.47
C LEU A 229 15.25 20.87 -3.92
N ALA A 230 16.54 20.70 -4.21
CA ALA A 230 17.06 20.42 -5.55
C ALA A 230 18.31 19.53 -5.49
N PRO A 231 18.49 18.62 -6.47
CA PRO A 231 17.54 18.28 -7.53
C PRO A 231 16.32 17.54 -6.99
N ALA A 232 15.14 17.75 -7.59
CA ALA A 232 13.91 17.09 -7.20
C ALA A 232 14.05 15.56 -7.24
N SER A 233 13.37 14.84 -6.35
CA SER A 233 13.43 13.38 -6.26
C SER A 233 12.77 12.67 -7.45
N GLU A 234 11.74 13.26 -8.04
CA GLU A 234 11.00 12.72 -9.18
C GLU A 234 10.47 11.30 -8.95
N PRO A 235 9.51 11.10 -8.04
CA PRO A 235 8.93 9.79 -7.76
C PRO A 235 8.42 9.11 -9.03
N GLN A 236 8.66 7.79 -9.17
CA GLN A 236 8.31 7.04 -10.38
C GLN A 236 7.05 6.20 -10.17
N LEU A 237 6.27 6.04 -11.23
CA LEU A 237 5.08 5.20 -11.29
C LEU A 237 5.12 4.36 -12.57
N ALA A 238 5.47 3.10 -12.46
CA ALA A 238 5.46 2.14 -13.55
C ALA A 238 4.28 1.17 -13.38
N ILE A 239 3.47 1.03 -14.43
CA ILE A 239 2.25 0.19 -14.40
C ILE A 239 2.28 -0.75 -15.61
N GLY A 240 2.27 -2.05 -15.33
CA GLY A 240 2.22 -3.09 -16.35
C GLY A 240 0.93 -3.12 -17.15
N GLY A 241 1.01 -3.62 -18.38
CA GLY A 241 -0.12 -3.61 -19.32
C GLY A 241 -1.34 -4.37 -18.82
N ALA A 242 -1.15 -5.51 -18.15
CA ALA A 242 -2.25 -6.28 -17.56
C ALA A 242 -2.78 -5.65 -16.26
N MET A 243 -1.92 -4.97 -15.50
CA MET A 243 -2.31 -4.31 -14.24
C MET A 243 -3.17 -3.06 -14.47
N ARG A 244 -2.88 -2.28 -15.50
CA ARG A 244 -3.53 -0.99 -15.77
C ARG A 244 -5.07 -1.05 -15.83
N PRO A 245 -5.71 -1.96 -16.58
CA PRO A 245 -7.17 -2.05 -16.63
C PRO A 245 -7.78 -2.62 -15.34
N MET A 246 -7.00 -3.31 -14.50
CA MET A 246 -7.48 -3.91 -13.26
C MET A 246 -7.50 -2.93 -12.08
N LEU A 247 -6.62 -1.92 -12.06
CA LEU A 247 -6.50 -0.99 -10.93
C LEU A 247 -7.81 -0.32 -10.53
N PRO A 248 -8.70 0.13 -11.45
CA PRO A 248 -9.99 0.70 -11.08
C PRO A 248 -10.94 -0.30 -10.40
N LEU A 249 -10.75 -1.62 -10.59
CA LEU A 249 -11.53 -2.68 -9.94
C LEU A 249 -11.07 -2.90 -8.50
N TYR A 250 -9.84 -2.54 -8.18
CA TYR A 250 -9.26 -2.55 -6.85
C TYR A 250 -9.47 -1.19 -6.15
N ALA A 251 -10.76 -0.83 -5.96
CA ALA A 251 -11.11 0.41 -5.28
C ALA A 251 -10.88 0.29 -3.76
N PHE A 252 -10.37 1.35 -3.16
CA PHE A 252 -10.20 1.43 -1.71
C PHE A 252 -11.57 1.47 -1.00
N ALA A 253 -11.65 0.84 0.18
CA ALA A 253 -12.90 0.74 0.94
C ALA A 253 -13.53 2.11 1.21
N GLY A 254 -14.86 2.17 1.09
CA GLY A 254 -15.61 3.42 1.31
C GLY A 254 -15.47 4.48 0.20
N ARG A 255 -14.80 4.14 -0.91
CA ARG A 255 -14.57 5.06 -2.04
C ARG A 255 -15.13 4.43 -3.31
N ALA A 256 -16.26 4.96 -3.83
CA ALA A 256 -16.76 4.55 -5.12
C ALA A 256 -15.72 4.91 -6.19
N SER A 257 -15.38 3.95 -7.05
CA SER A 257 -14.71 4.26 -8.32
C SER A 257 -15.54 5.34 -9.01
N ALA A 258 -14.92 6.44 -9.41
CA ALA A 258 -15.58 7.40 -10.28
C ALA A 258 -16.00 6.63 -11.53
N SER A 259 -17.32 6.40 -11.69
CA SER A 259 -17.88 5.85 -12.92
C SER A 259 -17.38 6.71 -14.07
N PRO A 260 -16.87 6.15 -15.16
CA PRO A 260 -16.52 6.97 -16.31
C PRO A 260 -17.77 7.75 -16.69
N ALA A 261 -17.66 9.09 -16.63
CA ALA A 261 -18.76 9.97 -17.04
C ALA A 261 -19.19 9.53 -18.44
N SER A 262 -20.46 9.14 -18.57
CA SER A 262 -21.06 8.85 -19.86
C SER A 262 -20.81 10.06 -20.75
N ALA A 263 -20.07 9.86 -21.84
CA ALA A 263 -19.86 10.87 -22.84
C ALA A 263 -21.24 11.34 -23.34
N PRO A 264 -21.47 12.65 -23.48
CA PRO A 264 -22.73 13.13 -24.03
C PRO A 264 -22.86 12.57 -25.45
N ALA A 265 -24.00 11.90 -25.71
CA ALA A 265 -24.38 11.47 -27.05
C ALA A 265 -24.43 12.72 -27.96
N ARG A 266 -23.67 12.67 -29.06
CA ARG A 266 -23.75 13.64 -30.14
C ARG A 266 -24.90 13.29 -31.09
#